data_4bbf3b3949d438381dc7f0a18ff20269
#
_entry.id   4bbf3b3949d438381dc7f0a18ff20269
#
_cell.length_a   1.000
_cell.length_b   1.000
_cell.length_c   1.000
_cell.angle_alpha   90.00
_cell.angle_beta   90.00
_cell.angle_gamma   90.00
#
_symmetry.space_group_name_H-M   'P 1'
#
loop_
_entity.id
_entity.type
_entity.pdbx_description
1 polymer ?
#
loop_
_entity_poly.entity_id
_entity_poly.type
_entity_poly.pdbx_seq_one_letter_code
_entity_poly.pdbx_strand_id
1 'polypeptide(L)'
;MQSTTRDMTHGSPWRLIVSFAVPVLLSQIFQQLYNTADTLIVGRFLGDGALAAVSSSGPLIFLLISFFVGVTMGASVTISRYFGAGDHDRVSRAIHTNILVSMCSGILLTVFGVALTPTILRWMGTDPEVLPEAISYFRYYFTGVLAVVLYNACKSIMNALGDSRRPLYYLILSSLINIALDLLFIAGFHWGVWSAAVATTISQAISMVLCLIHLSKKGMPYQLQWRKLRFDREMLGQMVRYGLPSGVQNSVIGLANVILQSNINSFGKLAMAGYGAYSKLEGFAFLPITSFTMALTTYTGQNLGAMQYDRAKKGARFGILVSITLAELIGVGMYVFAPQLISIFTPTPEVIALGTQQARTIALFYCLLAYSHAVASVCRGAGKAFVPMTIMLATWCALRIVYITTVMHIVHEIQYIYWAYPLTWSVSSVIYFIYYHRSDWIHGFEAKEH
;
A
#
# COMPACT_ATOMS: atom_id res chain seq x y z
N MET A 1 27.52 -15.31 9.47
CA MET A 1 26.52 -14.63 8.62
C MET A 1 26.18 -13.32 9.31
N GLN A 2 26.60 -12.19 8.73
CA GLN A 2 26.29 -10.86 9.27
C GLN A 2 24.77 -10.69 9.34
N SER A 3 24.26 -10.20 10.46
CA SER A 3 22.83 -9.90 10.63
C SER A 3 22.43 -8.87 9.58
N THR A 4 21.49 -9.20 8.70
CA THR A 4 20.99 -8.26 7.67
C THR A 4 20.01 -7.25 8.24
N THR A 5 19.65 -7.37 9.51
CA THR A 5 18.91 -6.34 10.26
C THR A 5 19.81 -5.13 10.38
N ARG A 6 19.38 -4.02 9.79
CA ARG A 6 20.11 -2.75 9.89
C ARG A 6 19.47 -1.89 10.95
N ASP A 7 20.19 -1.73 12.02
CA ASP A 7 19.91 -0.67 12.98
C ASP A 7 20.06 0.69 12.30
N MET A 8 18.94 1.41 12.16
CA MET A 8 18.93 2.73 11.52
C MET A 8 19.33 3.86 12.47
N THR A 9 19.67 3.54 13.72
CA THR A 9 20.13 4.51 14.72
C THR A 9 21.63 4.83 14.58
N HIS A 10 22.37 4.03 13.79
CA HIS A 10 23.80 4.19 13.58
C HIS A 10 24.18 4.33 12.09
N GLY A 11 25.22 5.09 11.78
CA GLY A 11 25.69 5.30 10.40
C GLY A 11 25.07 6.53 9.71
N SER A 12 25.29 6.69 8.41
CA SER A 12 24.83 7.86 7.66
C SER A 12 23.31 7.77 7.35
N PRO A 13 22.49 8.77 7.75
CA PRO A 13 21.04 8.75 7.53
C PRO A 13 20.64 8.51 6.08
N TRP A 14 21.27 9.20 5.13
CA TRP A 14 20.93 9.10 3.72
C TRP A 14 21.20 7.70 3.14
N ARG A 15 22.35 7.08 3.52
CA ARG A 15 22.67 5.72 3.08
C ARG A 15 21.68 4.69 3.62
N LEU A 16 21.24 4.86 4.86
CA LEU A 16 20.28 3.96 5.49
C LEU A 16 18.91 4.06 4.84
N ILE A 17 18.41 5.28 4.64
CA ILE A 17 17.09 5.52 4.02
C ILE A 17 17.08 4.99 2.58
N VAL A 18 18.08 5.33 1.75
CA VAL A 18 18.15 4.87 0.36
C VAL A 18 18.32 3.35 0.28
N SER A 19 19.23 2.77 1.09
CA SER A 19 19.48 1.33 1.07
C SER A 19 18.30 0.50 1.57
N PHE A 20 17.37 1.10 2.30
CA PHE A 20 16.11 0.48 2.68
C PHE A 20 15.02 0.71 1.60
N ALA A 21 14.92 1.92 1.07
CA ALA A 21 13.88 2.28 0.11
C ALA A 21 14.04 1.52 -1.24
N VAL A 22 15.28 1.30 -1.72
CA VAL A 22 15.52 0.62 -2.99
C VAL A 22 14.99 -0.82 -3.01
N PRO A 23 15.27 -1.71 -2.05
CA PRO A 23 14.67 -3.04 -2.02
C PRO A 23 13.14 -3.01 -1.89
N VAL A 24 12.58 -2.05 -1.15
CA VAL A 24 11.13 -1.87 -1.06
C VAL A 24 10.54 -1.48 -2.42
N LEU A 25 11.18 -0.55 -3.14
CA LEU A 25 10.78 -0.15 -4.48
C LEU A 25 10.80 -1.34 -5.44
N LEU A 26 11.88 -2.11 -5.44
CA LEU A 26 11.98 -3.33 -6.25
C LEU A 26 10.89 -4.34 -5.90
N SER A 27 10.60 -4.53 -4.61
CA SER A 27 9.49 -5.40 -4.18
C SER A 27 8.15 -4.95 -4.75
N GLN A 28 7.87 -3.65 -4.74
CA GLN A 28 6.62 -3.11 -5.27
C GLN A 28 6.54 -3.22 -6.80
N ILE A 29 7.65 -2.99 -7.51
CA ILE A 29 7.72 -3.17 -8.95
C ILE A 29 7.47 -4.64 -9.32
N PHE A 30 8.15 -5.59 -8.65
CA PHE A 30 7.92 -7.02 -8.88
C PHE A 30 6.48 -7.43 -8.57
N GLN A 31 5.90 -6.90 -7.51
CA GLN A 31 4.49 -7.14 -7.17
C GLN A 31 3.54 -6.62 -8.26
N GLN A 32 3.81 -5.44 -8.80
CA GLN A 32 2.99 -4.87 -9.88
C GLN A 32 3.15 -5.67 -11.18
N LEU A 33 4.38 -6.11 -11.49
CA LEU A 33 4.66 -6.93 -12.67
C LEU A 33 3.96 -8.30 -12.61
N TYR A 34 4.00 -8.98 -11.46
CA TYR A 34 3.32 -10.27 -11.37
C TYR A 34 1.80 -10.13 -11.42
N ASN A 35 1.20 -9.10 -10.78
CA ASN A 35 -0.23 -8.82 -10.91
C ASN A 35 -0.64 -8.56 -12.38
N THR A 36 0.22 -7.87 -13.12
CA THR A 36 -0.01 -7.63 -14.55
C THR A 36 0.11 -8.93 -15.35
N ALA A 37 1.09 -9.78 -15.05
CA ALA A 37 1.27 -11.07 -15.70
C ALA A 37 0.09 -12.02 -15.44
N ASP A 38 -0.39 -12.10 -14.20
CA ASP A 38 -1.58 -12.87 -13.83
C ASP A 38 -2.81 -12.43 -14.64
N THR A 39 -3.07 -11.13 -14.68
CA THR A 39 -4.17 -10.56 -15.47
C THR A 39 -4.05 -10.87 -16.97
N LEU A 40 -2.83 -10.80 -17.53
CA LEU A 40 -2.57 -11.11 -18.93
C LEU A 40 -2.77 -12.60 -19.25
N ILE A 41 -2.34 -13.49 -18.36
CA ILE A 41 -2.50 -14.95 -18.51
C ILE A 41 -4.01 -15.29 -18.46
N VAL A 42 -4.73 -14.78 -17.48
CA VAL A 42 -6.18 -14.98 -17.39
C VAL A 42 -6.90 -14.48 -18.64
N GLY A 43 -6.64 -13.24 -19.06
CA GLY A 43 -7.30 -12.65 -20.24
C GLY A 43 -6.99 -13.38 -21.53
N ARG A 44 -5.73 -13.82 -21.71
CA ARG A 44 -5.29 -14.49 -22.95
C ARG A 44 -5.80 -15.92 -23.11
N PHE A 45 -5.86 -16.68 -22.02
CA PHE A 45 -6.16 -18.11 -22.05
C PHE A 45 -7.61 -18.44 -21.65
N LEU A 46 -8.25 -17.63 -20.80
CA LEU A 46 -9.61 -17.86 -20.33
C LEU A 46 -10.64 -16.88 -20.93
N GLY A 47 -10.16 -15.81 -21.61
CA GLY A 47 -11.01 -14.86 -22.33
C GLY A 47 -11.58 -13.73 -21.45
N ASP A 48 -12.43 -12.92 -22.08
CA ASP A 48 -12.91 -11.65 -21.51
C ASP A 48 -13.85 -11.85 -20.32
N GLY A 49 -14.64 -12.93 -20.26
CA GLY A 49 -15.51 -13.25 -19.13
C GLY A 49 -14.72 -13.49 -17.84
N ALA A 50 -13.69 -14.33 -17.91
CA ALA A 50 -12.80 -14.59 -16.79
C ALA A 50 -12.02 -13.35 -16.35
N LEU A 51 -11.56 -12.54 -17.32
CA LEU A 51 -10.91 -11.25 -17.04
C LEU A 51 -11.85 -10.28 -16.32
N ALA A 52 -13.12 -10.22 -16.76
CA ALA A 52 -14.14 -9.43 -16.09
C ALA A 52 -14.42 -9.93 -14.66
N ALA A 53 -14.46 -11.25 -14.45
CA ALA A 53 -14.64 -11.85 -13.15
C ALA A 53 -13.50 -11.47 -12.17
N VAL A 54 -12.25 -11.56 -12.60
CA VAL A 54 -11.08 -11.13 -11.79
C VAL A 54 -11.12 -9.63 -11.54
N SER A 55 -11.44 -8.82 -12.56
CA SER A 55 -11.41 -7.36 -12.46
C SER A 55 -12.54 -6.80 -11.59
N SER A 56 -13.74 -7.40 -11.62
CA SER A 56 -14.86 -7.00 -10.77
C SER A 56 -14.56 -7.14 -9.28
N SER A 57 -13.62 -8.00 -8.97
CA SER A 57 -13.16 -8.32 -7.64
C SER A 57 -12.19 -7.29 -7.04
N GLY A 58 -11.48 -6.57 -7.91
CA GLY A 58 -10.39 -5.68 -7.52
C GLY A 58 -10.74 -4.66 -6.44
N PRO A 59 -11.84 -3.90 -6.55
CA PRO A 59 -12.19 -2.88 -5.56
C PRO A 59 -12.42 -3.43 -4.15
N LEU A 60 -13.04 -4.62 -4.03
CA LEU A 60 -13.28 -5.24 -2.73
C LEU A 60 -11.99 -5.77 -2.10
N ILE A 61 -11.17 -6.46 -2.89
CA ILE A 61 -9.85 -6.93 -2.47
C ILE A 61 -9.00 -5.74 -2.02
N PHE A 62 -8.98 -4.66 -2.80
CA PHE A 62 -8.24 -3.45 -2.47
C PHE A 62 -8.70 -2.85 -1.14
N LEU A 63 -10.00 -2.70 -0.91
CA LEU A 63 -10.55 -2.12 0.33
C LEU A 63 -10.15 -2.95 1.56
N LEU A 64 -10.31 -4.25 1.49
CA LEU A 64 -9.96 -5.16 2.58
C LEU A 64 -8.46 -5.19 2.85
N ILE A 65 -7.64 -5.37 1.83
CA ILE A 65 -6.18 -5.41 1.97
C ILE A 65 -5.66 -4.07 2.46
N SER A 66 -6.12 -2.94 1.92
CA SER A 66 -5.69 -1.60 2.32
C SER A 66 -5.97 -1.31 3.78
N PHE A 67 -7.11 -1.77 4.31
CA PHE A 67 -7.42 -1.66 5.72
C PHE A 67 -6.40 -2.43 6.57
N PHE A 68 -6.14 -3.70 6.23
CA PHE A 68 -5.18 -4.53 6.99
C PHE A 68 -3.74 -4.05 6.85
N VAL A 69 -3.33 -3.58 5.67
CA VAL A 69 -2.02 -2.93 5.48
C VAL A 69 -1.89 -1.71 6.38
N GLY A 70 -2.95 -0.91 6.53
CA GLY A 70 -2.98 0.19 7.47
C GLY A 70 -2.82 -0.27 8.93
N VAL A 71 -3.53 -1.31 9.33
CA VAL A 71 -3.43 -1.87 10.70
C VAL A 71 -2.03 -2.45 10.97
N THR A 72 -1.44 -3.18 10.02
CA THR A 72 -0.07 -3.73 10.16
C THR A 72 1.00 -2.64 10.22
N MET A 73 0.71 -1.45 9.67
CA MET A 73 1.60 -0.28 9.83
C MET A 73 1.72 0.13 11.31
N GLY A 74 0.66 0.02 12.10
CA GLY A 74 0.70 0.26 13.54
C GLY A 74 1.66 -0.69 14.27
N ALA A 75 1.67 -1.96 13.88
CA ALA A 75 2.64 -2.92 14.39
C ALA A 75 4.08 -2.54 14.01
N SER A 76 4.30 -2.11 12.74
CA SER A 76 5.60 -1.65 12.27
C SER A 76 6.12 -0.45 13.08
N VAL A 77 5.28 0.53 13.37
CA VAL A 77 5.65 1.71 14.20
C VAL A 77 6.00 1.28 15.62
N THR A 78 5.18 0.42 16.24
CA THR A 78 5.41 -0.09 17.60
C THR A 78 6.74 -0.86 17.69
N ILE A 79 6.98 -1.78 16.75
CA ILE A 79 8.20 -2.59 16.70
C ILE A 79 9.43 -1.70 16.44
N SER A 80 9.36 -0.77 15.47
CA SER A 80 10.46 0.16 15.15
C SER A 80 10.86 1.00 16.36
N ARG A 81 9.87 1.51 17.12
CA ARG A 81 10.12 2.28 18.35
C ARG A 81 10.91 1.48 19.38
N TYR A 82 10.42 0.29 19.73
CA TYR A 82 11.10 -0.52 20.75
C TYR A 82 12.41 -1.12 20.27
N PHE A 83 12.52 -1.42 18.98
CA PHE A 83 13.79 -1.84 18.39
C PHE A 83 14.83 -0.74 18.47
N GLY A 84 14.48 0.51 18.14
CA GLY A 84 15.37 1.66 18.30
C GLY A 84 15.74 1.94 19.76
N ALA A 85 14.83 1.72 20.72
CA ALA A 85 15.08 1.83 22.14
C ALA A 85 15.97 0.70 22.70
N GLY A 86 16.28 -0.34 21.94
CA GLY A 86 17.01 -1.51 22.41
C GLY A 86 16.22 -2.42 23.36
N ASP A 87 14.90 -2.22 23.46
CA ASP A 87 14.02 -3.00 24.32
C ASP A 87 13.58 -4.30 23.62
N HIS A 88 14.44 -5.29 23.67
CA HIS A 88 14.23 -6.57 23.00
C HIS A 88 13.02 -7.35 23.56
N ASP A 89 12.65 -7.17 24.83
CA ASP A 89 11.48 -7.82 25.41
C ASP A 89 10.19 -7.27 24.80
N ARG A 90 10.05 -5.93 24.77
CA ARG A 90 8.89 -5.30 24.14
C ARG A 90 8.83 -5.55 22.64
N VAL A 91 9.96 -5.61 21.92
CA VAL A 91 10.02 -6.03 20.51
C VAL A 91 9.46 -7.44 20.35
N SER A 92 9.92 -8.38 21.18
CA SER A 92 9.43 -9.76 21.16
C SER A 92 7.93 -9.84 21.42
N ARG A 93 7.43 -9.16 22.47
CA ARG A 93 6.01 -9.09 22.82
C ARG A 93 5.18 -8.52 21.67
N ALA A 94 5.66 -7.45 21.02
CA ALA A 94 5.01 -6.83 19.86
C ALA A 94 4.95 -7.79 18.65
N ILE A 95 6.04 -8.49 18.35
CA ILE A 95 6.07 -9.48 17.25
C ILE A 95 5.06 -10.60 17.49
N HIS A 96 5.05 -11.20 18.69
CA HIS A 96 4.13 -12.30 19.01
C HIS A 96 2.67 -11.85 18.97
N THR A 97 2.37 -10.66 19.48
CA THR A 97 1.02 -10.07 19.43
C THR A 97 0.59 -9.80 17.99
N ASN A 98 1.48 -9.23 17.16
CA ASN A 98 1.16 -8.94 15.74
C ASN A 98 0.87 -10.23 14.94
N ILE A 99 1.67 -11.28 15.11
CA ILE A 99 1.43 -12.56 14.44
C ILE A 99 0.09 -13.16 14.88
N LEU A 100 -0.20 -13.15 16.18
CA LEU A 100 -1.46 -13.70 16.69
C LEU A 100 -2.69 -12.93 16.22
N VAL A 101 -2.63 -11.58 16.24
CA VAL A 101 -3.69 -10.71 15.71
C VAL A 101 -3.90 -10.98 14.22
N SER A 102 -2.81 -11.12 13.47
CA SER A 102 -2.87 -11.38 12.03
C SER A 102 -3.43 -12.78 11.73
N MET A 103 -3.11 -13.79 12.54
CA MET A 103 -3.73 -15.12 12.44
C MET A 103 -5.24 -15.05 12.68
N CYS A 104 -5.67 -14.44 13.77
CA CYS A 104 -7.10 -14.30 14.09
C CYS A 104 -7.84 -13.50 13.01
N SER A 105 -7.28 -12.38 12.59
CA SER A 105 -7.87 -11.55 11.53
C SER A 105 -7.93 -12.30 10.19
N GLY A 106 -6.87 -13.02 9.83
CA GLY A 106 -6.82 -13.83 8.61
C GLY A 106 -7.85 -14.95 8.60
N ILE A 107 -8.02 -15.64 9.72
CA ILE A 107 -9.06 -16.70 9.87
C ILE A 107 -10.46 -16.08 9.76
N LEU A 108 -10.73 -14.98 10.46
CA LEU A 108 -12.01 -14.28 10.39
C LEU A 108 -12.32 -13.84 8.95
N LEU A 109 -11.35 -13.21 8.26
CA LEU A 109 -11.50 -12.82 6.87
C LEU A 109 -11.74 -13.99 5.93
N THR A 110 -11.05 -15.12 6.15
CA THR A 110 -11.27 -16.33 5.36
C THR A 110 -12.72 -16.81 5.53
N VAL A 111 -13.18 -16.98 6.77
CA VAL A 111 -14.52 -17.50 7.06
C VAL A 111 -15.61 -16.57 6.51
N PHE A 112 -15.55 -15.26 6.87
CA PHE A 112 -16.54 -14.30 6.41
C PHE A 112 -16.42 -14.02 4.92
N GLY A 113 -15.23 -13.95 4.37
CA GLY A 113 -15.00 -13.74 2.95
C GLY A 113 -15.61 -14.84 2.09
N VAL A 114 -15.33 -16.10 2.41
CA VAL A 114 -15.92 -17.25 1.69
C VAL A 114 -17.44 -17.30 1.83
N ALA A 115 -17.96 -17.05 3.05
CA ALA A 115 -19.40 -17.08 3.30
C ALA A 115 -20.16 -15.95 2.63
N LEU A 116 -19.65 -14.72 2.69
CA LEU A 116 -20.33 -13.51 2.22
C LEU A 116 -20.05 -13.18 0.75
N THR A 117 -19.11 -13.84 0.09
CA THR A 117 -18.76 -13.59 -1.33
C THR A 117 -19.98 -13.47 -2.24
N PRO A 118 -20.95 -14.42 -2.26
CA PRO A 118 -22.09 -14.31 -3.19
C PRO A 118 -22.96 -13.09 -2.91
N THR A 119 -23.15 -12.74 -1.64
CA THR A 119 -23.96 -11.59 -1.22
C THR A 119 -23.29 -10.28 -1.62
N ILE A 120 -21.99 -10.16 -1.37
CA ILE A 120 -21.22 -8.94 -1.67
C ILE A 120 -21.17 -8.68 -3.18
N LEU A 121 -20.90 -9.70 -4.00
CA LEU A 121 -20.85 -9.56 -5.46
C LEU A 121 -22.21 -9.17 -6.04
N ARG A 122 -23.31 -9.69 -5.49
CA ARG A 122 -24.65 -9.27 -5.90
C ARG A 122 -24.93 -7.82 -5.52
N TRP A 123 -24.54 -7.38 -4.34
CA TRP A 123 -24.68 -5.97 -3.92
C TRP A 123 -23.82 -5.01 -4.75
N MET A 124 -22.69 -5.49 -5.24
CA MET A 124 -21.85 -4.72 -6.15
C MET A 124 -22.42 -4.59 -7.58
N GLY A 125 -23.53 -5.28 -7.87
CA GLY A 125 -24.15 -5.26 -9.20
C GLY A 125 -23.33 -6.00 -10.26
N THR A 126 -22.58 -7.04 -9.87
CA THR A 126 -21.83 -7.88 -10.83
C THR A 126 -22.78 -8.48 -11.85
N ASP A 127 -22.40 -8.43 -13.13
CA ASP A 127 -23.19 -8.95 -14.25
C ASP A 127 -23.56 -10.43 -13.99
N PRO A 128 -24.85 -10.81 -14.18
CA PRO A 128 -25.32 -12.17 -13.97
C PRO A 128 -24.55 -13.24 -14.77
N GLU A 129 -24.04 -12.91 -15.95
CA GLU A 129 -23.26 -13.84 -16.78
C GLU A 129 -21.86 -14.09 -16.18
N VAL A 130 -21.27 -13.09 -15.57
CA VAL A 130 -19.91 -13.13 -14.96
C VAL A 130 -19.96 -13.60 -13.50
N LEU A 131 -21.11 -13.47 -12.84
CA LEU A 131 -21.28 -13.71 -11.41
C LEU A 131 -20.84 -15.12 -10.94
N PRO A 132 -21.13 -16.25 -11.65
CA PRO A 132 -20.68 -17.57 -11.22
C PRO A 132 -19.15 -17.71 -11.18
N GLU A 133 -18.46 -17.20 -12.19
CA GLU A 133 -16.99 -17.21 -12.26
C GLU A 133 -16.37 -16.29 -11.21
N ALA A 134 -16.95 -15.11 -11.00
CA ALA A 134 -16.52 -14.19 -9.96
C ALA A 134 -16.69 -14.79 -8.56
N ILE A 135 -17.82 -15.47 -8.26
CA ILE A 135 -18.01 -16.17 -6.99
C ILE A 135 -16.97 -17.27 -6.81
N SER A 136 -16.70 -18.05 -7.85
CA SER A 136 -15.70 -19.12 -7.80
C SER A 136 -14.31 -18.55 -7.50
N TYR A 137 -13.86 -17.58 -8.29
CA TYR A 137 -12.57 -16.93 -8.09
C TYR A 137 -12.41 -16.34 -6.68
N PHE A 138 -13.42 -15.60 -6.21
CA PHE A 138 -13.38 -14.95 -4.90
C PHE A 138 -13.33 -15.93 -3.74
N ARG A 139 -14.13 -16.98 -3.79
CA ARG A 139 -14.11 -17.99 -2.73
C ARG A 139 -12.73 -18.62 -2.60
N TYR A 140 -12.11 -19.01 -3.72
CA TYR A 140 -10.74 -19.54 -3.69
C TYR A 140 -9.73 -18.51 -3.24
N TYR A 141 -9.87 -17.24 -3.65
CA TYR A 141 -9.02 -16.15 -3.18
C TYR A 141 -9.12 -15.97 -1.66
N PHE A 142 -10.33 -15.96 -1.11
CA PHE A 142 -10.53 -15.84 0.34
C PHE A 142 -10.01 -17.02 1.13
N THR A 143 -9.94 -18.23 0.60
CA THR A 143 -9.26 -19.34 1.29
C THR A 143 -7.77 -19.07 1.50
N GLY A 144 -7.15 -18.25 0.65
CA GLY A 144 -5.75 -17.86 0.74
C GLY A 144 -5.48 -16.59 1.55
N VAL A 145 -6.49 -15.85 1.97
CA VAL A 145 -6.32 -14.55 2.63
C VAL A 145 -5.53 -14.65 3.93
N LEU A 146 -5.64 -15.74 4.67
CA LEU A 146 -4.81 -16.00 5.86
C LEU A 146 -3.31 -15.92 5.52
N ALA A 147 -2.89 -16.53 4.40
CA ALA A 147 -1.49 -16.49 3.97
C ALA A 147 -1.06 -15.07 3.58
N VAL A 148 -1.91 -14.33 2.88
CA VAL A 148 -1.67 -12.92 2.48
C VAL A 148 -1.51 -12.04 3.72
N VAL A 149 -2.40 -12.14 4.70
CA VAL A 149 -2.37 -11.33 5.93
C VAL A 149 -1.13 -11.64 6.74
N LEU A 150 -0.80 -12.92 6.94
CA LEU A 150 0.41 -13.32 7.68
C LEU A 150 1.70 -12.94 6.95
N TYR A 151 1.75 -13.07 5.62
CA TYR A 151 2.90 -12.59 4.85
C TYR A 151 3.11 -11.07 5.04
N ASN A 152 2.03 -10.27 4.93
CA ASN A 152 2.12 -8.83 5.16
C ASN A 152 2.54 -8.47 6.60
N ALA A 153 2.08 -9.22 7.60
CA ALA A 153 2.51 -9.06 8.98
C ALA A 153 4.00 -9.35 9.14
N CYS A 154 4.50 -10.46 8.60
CA CYS A 154 5.91 -10.82 8.63
C CYS A 154 6.78 -9.79 7.90
N LYS A 155 6.35 -9.34 6.72
CA LYS A 155 6.99 -8.28 5.94
C LYS A 155 7.07 -6.98 6.75
N SER A 156 5.99 -6.60 7.42
CA SER A 156 5.92 -5.42 8.29
C SER A 156 6.90 -5.52 9.47
N ILE A 157 7.01 -6.70 10.11
CA ILE A 157 7.97 -6.97 11.19
C ILE A 157 9.41 -6.81 10.67
N MET A 158 9.75 -7.45 9.54
CA MET A 158 11.10 -7.36 8.97
C MET A 158 11.47 -5.93 8.61
N ASN A 159 10.54 -5.19 7.98
CA ASN A 159 10.74 -3.78 7.64
C ASN A 159 10.95 -2.93 8.90
N ALA A 160 10.19 -3.17 9.97
CA ALA A 160 10.34 -2.46 11.24
C ALA A 160 11.71 -2.69 11.89
N LEU A 161 12.29 -3.88 11.68
CA LEU A 161 13.63 -4.26 12.12
C LEU A 161 14.74 -3.79 11.15
N GLY A 162 14.39 -3.04 10.10
CA GLY A 162 15.35 -2.51 9.12
C GLY A 162 15.75 -3.49 8.02
N ASP A 163 15.11 -4.66 7.93
CA ASP A 163 15.38 -5.66 6.88
C ASP A 163 14.34 -5.57 5.74
N SER A 164 14.65 -4.83 4.71
CA SER A 164 13.85 -4.72 3.49
C SER A 164 14.27 -5.68 2.36
N ARG A 165 15.45 -6.33 2.49
CA ARG A 165 16.02 -7.19 1.42
C ARG A 165 15.39 -8.58 1.39
N ARG A 166 15.20 -9.21 2.56
CA ARG A 166 14.62 -10.56 2.62
C ARG A 166 13.18 -10.61 2.13
N PRO A 167 12.28 -9.69 2.53
CA PRO A 167 10.96 -9.62 1.93
C PRO A 167 10.98 -9.52 0.41
N LEU A 168 11.94 -8.77 -0.18
CA LEU A 168 12.14 -8.71 -1.62
C LEU A 168 12.47 -10.07 -2.22
N TYR A 169 13.45 -10.81 -1.66
CA TYR A 169 13.84 -12.11 -2.20
C TYR A 169 12.70 -13.14 -2.12
N TYR A 170 11.95 -13.14 -1.04
CA TYR A 170 10.80 -14.04 -0.88
C TYR A 170 9.67 -13.67 -1.84
N LEU A 171 9.44 -12.38 -2.08
CA LEU A 171 8.46 -11.93 -3.06
C LEU A 171 8.87 -12.31 -4.50
N ILE A 172 10.14 -12.11 -4.88
CA ILE A 172 10.62 -12.51 -6.22
C ILE A 172 10.40 -14.01 -6.43
N LEU A 173 10.79 -14.84 -5.46
CA LEU A 173 10.60 -16.28 -5.54
C LEU A 173 9.11 -16.64 -5.68
N SER A 174 8.24 -16.06 -4.86
CA SER A 174 6.82 -16.35 -4.93
C SER A 174 6.17 -15.83 -6.22
N SER A 175 6.62 -14.70 -6.74
CA SER A 175 6.13 -14.18 -8.02
C SER A 175 6.48 -15.10 -9.19
N LEU A 176 7.69 -15.64 -9.21
CA LEU A 176 8.09 -16.62 -10.23
C LEU A 176 7.27 -17.92 -10.13
N ILE A 177 7.05 -18.39 -8.90
CA ILE A 177 6.20 -19.57 -8.65
C ILE A 177 4.75 -19.29 -9.07
N ASN A 178 4.21 -18.12 -8.76
CA ASN A 178 2.86 -17.74 -9.15
C ASN A 178 2.68 -17.79 -10.67
N ILE A 179 3.57 -17.12 -11.43
CA ILE A 179 3.52 -17.11 -12.90
C ILE A 179 3.65 -18.53 -13.46
N ALA A 180 4.54 -19.36 -12.90
CA ALA A 180 4.71 -20.75 -13.32
C ALA A 180 3.44 -21.59 -13.07
N LEU A 181 2.80 -21.39 -11.90
CA LEU A 181 1.56 -22.09 -11.57
C LEU A 181 0.38 -21.61 -12.41
N ASP A 182 0.27 -20.31 -12.70
CA ASP A 182 -0.76 -19.78 -13.57
C ASP A 182 -0.65 -20.37 -14.99
N LEU A 183 0.55 -20.41 -15.54
CA LEU A 183 0.79 -21.05 -16.84
C LEU A 183 0.48 -22.54 -16.79
N LEU A 184 0.89 -23.24 -15.73
CA LEU A 184 0.63 -24.67 -15.58
C LEU A 184 -0.86 -24.97 -15.46
N PHE A 185 -1.58 -24.26 -14.60
CA PHE A 185 -2.98 -24.53 -14.30
C PHE A 185 -3.90 -24.04 -15.43
N ILE A 186 -3.65 -22.84 -15.97
CA ILE A 186 -4.52 -22.22 -16.95
C ILE A 186 -4.15 -22.67 -18.36
N ALA A 187 -2.88 -22.56 -18.77
CA ALA A 187 -2.45 -22.91 -20.12
C ALA A 187 -2.18 -24.41 -20.29
N GLY A 188 -1.64 -25.10 -19.24
CA GLY A 188 -1.33 -26.53 -19.31
C GLY A 188 -2.52 -27.42 -19.02
N PHE A 189 -3.20 -27.22 -17.90
CA PHE A 189 -4.34 -28.06 -17.47
C PHE A 189 -5.71 -27.54 -17.92
N HIS A 190 -5.78 -26.33 -18.48
CA HIS A 190 -7.03 -25.67 -18.90
C HIS A 190 -8.07 -25.56 -17.77
N TRP A 191 -7.59 -25.31 -16.57
CA TRP A 191 -8.49 -25.07 -15.43
C TRP A 191 -9.13 -23.68 -15.54
N GLY A 192 -10.28 -23.52 -14.89
CA GLY A 192 -11.04 -22.26 -14.90
C GLY A 192 -10.37 -21.14 -14.10
N VAL A 193 -11.00 -19.95 -14.09
CA VAL A 193 -10.51 -18.71 -13.45
C VAL A 193 -10.15 -18.87 -11.96
N TRP A 194 -10.80 -19.78 -11.24
CA TRP A 194 -10.49 -20.09 -9.84
C TRP A 194 -9.05 -20.57 -9.62
N SER A 195 -8.43 -21.15 -10.64
CA SER A 195 -7.05 -21.65 -10.53
C SER A 195 -6.01 -20.55 -10.41
N ALA A 196 -6.27 -19.36 -10.96
CA ALA A 196 -5.44 -18.18 -10.72
C ALA A 196 -5.44 -17.79 -9.24
N ALA A 197 -6.61 -17.82 -8.58
CA ALA A 197 -6.69 -17.61 -7.13
C ALA A 197 -5.93 -18.66 -6.32
N VAL A 198 -5.96 -19.92 -6.76
CA VAL A 198 -5.19 -21.01 -6.12
C VAL A 198 -3.69 -20.81 -6.30
N ALA A 199 -3.23 -20.44 -7.50
CA ALA A 199 -1.82 -20.14 -7.76
C ALA A 199 -1.31 -18.99 -6.89
N THR A 200 -2.10 -17.92 -6.77
CA THR A 200 -1.81 -16.79 -5.87
C THR A 200 -1.76 -17.25 -4.41
N THR A 201 -2.70 -18.08 -3.97
CA THR A 201 -2.73 -18.60 -2.60
C THR A 201 -1.48 -19.43 -2.30
N ILE A 202 -1.08 -20.34 -3.18
CA ILE A 202 0.11 -21.18 -3.00
C ILE A 202 1.37 -20.32 -2.94
N SER A 203 1.54 -19.37 -3.86
CA SER A 203 2.71 -18.49 -3.91
C SER A 203 2.82 -17.59 -2.66
N GLN A 204 1.71 -17.04 -2.19
CA GLN A 204 1.66 -16.25 -0.94
C GLN A 204 1.94 -17.11 0.29
N ALA A 205 1.43 -18.35 0.33
CA ALA A 205 1.72 -19.30 1.40
C ALA A 205 3.21 -19.64 1.47
N ILE A 206 3.89 -19.80 0.34
CA ILE A 206 5.33 -20.03 0.29
C ILE A 206 6.08 -18.82 0.86
N SER A 207 5.74 -17.60 0.46
CA SER A 207 6.34 -16.38 1.03
C SER A 207 6.12 -16.28 2.53
N MET A 208 4.90 -16.54 2.98
CA MET A 208 4.54 -16.58 4.41
C MET A 208 5.41 -17.56 5.17
N VAL A 209 5.52 -18.80 4.70
CA VAL A 209 6.31 -19.87 5.36
C VAL A 209 7.78 -19.48 5.42
N LEU A 210 8.37 -18.96 4.35
CA LEU A 210 9.76 -18.52 4.33
C LEU A 210 10.00 -17.37 5.32
N CYS A 211 9.08 -16.41 5.43
CA CYS A 211 9.14 -15.34 6.41
C CYS A 211 9.06 -15.88 7.85
N LEU A 212 8.13 -16.78 8.13
CA LEU A 212 7.95 -17.39 9.46
C LEU A 212 9.17 -18.23 9.87
N ILE A 213 9.73 -19.04 8.96
CA ILE A 213 10.98 -19.77 9.19
C ILE A 213 12.10 -18.81 9.54
N HIS A 214 12.20 -17.69 8.80
CA HIS A 214 13.23 -16.70 9.06
C HIS A 214 13.09 -16.06 10.44
N LEU A 215 11.88 -15.61 10.80
CA LEU A 215 11.60 -15.00 12.10
C LEU A 215 11.75 -16.01 13.26
N SER A 216 11.61 -17.29 13.01
CA SER A 216 11.74 -18.37 14.02
C SER A 216 13.19 -18.83 14.22
N LYS A 217 14.17 -18.32 13.45
CA LYS A 217 15.59 -18.74 13.59
C LYS A 217 16.12 -18.45 14.99
N LYS A 218 16.79 -19.47 15.57
CA LYS A 218 17.46 -19.36 16.86
C LYS A 218 18.61 -18.33 16.81
N GLY A 219 18.82 -17.66 17.93
CA GLY A 219 19.95 -16.70 18.11
C GLY A 219 19.62 -15.26 17.79
N MET A 220 18.38 -14.92 17.45
CA MET A 220 17.93 -13.53 17.37
C MET A 220 17.31 -13.06 18.69
N PRO A 221 17.59 -11.84 19.17
CA PRO A 221 16.99 -11.31 20.39
C PRO A 221 15.45 -11.26 20.35
N TYR A 222 14.89 -11.18 19.16
CA TYR A 222 13.45 -11.08 18.86
C TYR A 222 12.90 -12.30 18.11
N GLN A 223 13.45 -13.48 18.36
CA GLN A 223 13.01 -14.74 17.75
C GLN A 223 11.53 -14.99 17.98
N LEU A 224 10.78 -15.32 16.90
CA LEU A 224 9.41 -15.82 17.02
C LEU A 224 9.40 -17.21 17.65
N GLN A 225 8.82 -17.33 18.82
CA GLN A 225 8.67 -18.57 19.56
C GLN A 225 7.18 -18.92 19.66
N TRP A 226 6.74 -19.96 18.93
CA TRP A 226 5.33 -20.36 18.85
C TRP A 226 4.67 -20.60 20.22
N ARG A 227 5.45 -21.08 21.20
CA ARG A 227 4.98 -21.29 22.58
C ARG A 227 4.74 -20.01 23.37
N LYS A 228 5.26 -18.88 22.90
CA LYS A 228 5.11 -17.56 23.53
C LYS A 228 4.05 -16.70 22.85
N LEU A 229 3.31 -17.25 21.88
CA LEU A 229 2.20 -16.52 21.26
C LEU A 229 1.14 -16.20 22.31
N ARG A 230 0.97 -14.94 22.59
CA ARG A 230 -0.05 -14.42 23.51
C ARG A 230 -0.48 -13.05 23.10
N PHE A 231 -1.72 -12.68 23.41
CA PHE A 231 -2.17 -11.30 23.30
C PHE A 231 -1.57 -10.49 24.44
N ASP A 232 -0.76 -9.53 24.07
CA ASP A 232 -0.30 -8.50 25.01
C ASP A 232 -1.16 -7.26 24.83
N ARG A 233 -1.90 -6.90 25.90
CA ARG A 233 -2.89 -5.80 25.87
C ARG A 233 -2.22 -4.45 25.62
N GLU A 234 -1.02 -4.22 26.14
CA GLU A 234 -0.25 -3.00 25.93
C GLU A 234 0.17 -2.88 24.46
N MET A 235 0.77 -3.94 23.91
CA MET A 235 1.23 -3.97 22.52
C MET A 235 0.06 -3.86 21.54
N LEU A 236 -1.03 -4.59 21.80
CA LEU A 236 -2.24 -4.51 20.99
C LEU A 236 -2.84 -3.09 21.01
N GLY A 237 -2.93 -2.47 22.18
CA GLY A 237 -3.43 -1.11 22.31
C GLY A 237 -2.61 -0.09 21.50
N GLN A 238 -1.28 -0.21 21.51
CA GLN A 238 -0.40 0.64 20.72
C GLN A 238 -0.54 0.37 19.21
N MET A 239 -0.58 -0.90 18.79
CA MET A 239 -0.76 -1.28 17.40
C MET A 239 -2.08 -0.75 16.83
N VAL A 240 -3.17 -0.88 17.57
CA VAL A 240 -4.47 -0.34 17.18
C VAL A 240 -4.43 1.19 17.13
N ARG A 241 -3.83 1.83 18.13
CA ARG A 241 -3.72 3.31 18.19
C ARG A 241 -2.96 3.89 17.00
N TYR A 242 -1.88 3.23 16.54
CA TYR A 242 -1.07 3.71 15.42
C TYR A 242 -1.55 3.18 14.07
N GLY A 243 -2.17 2.00 14.03
CA GLY A 243 -2.57 1.33 12.81
C GLY A 243 -4.00 1.63 12.36
N LEU A 244 -4.96 1.65 13.28
CA LEU A 244 -6.35 1.87 12.94
C LEU A 244 -6.58 3.19 12.17
N PRO A 245 -5.97 4.33 12.58
CA PRO A 245 -6.10 5.56 11.81
C PRO A 245 -5.60 5.40 10.36
N SER A 246 -4.49 4.70 10.15
CA SER A 246 -3.97 4.45 8.80
C SER A 246 -4.86 3.51 7.98
N GLY A 247 -5.45 2.51 8.62
CA GLY A 247 -6.43 1.61 7.99
C GLY A 247 -7.68 2.35 7.54
N VAL A 248 -8.27 3.15 8.42
CA VAL A 248 -9.43 4.01 8.11
C VAL A 248 -9.09 4.99 6.99
N GLN A 249 -7.94 5.67 7.08
CA GLN A 249 -7.47 6.59 6.05
C GLN A 249 -7.43 5.94 4.66
N ASN A 250 -6.78 4.76 4.54
CA ASN A 250 -6.65 4.07 3.26
C ASN A 250 -8.01 3.65 2.69
N SER A 251 -8.91 3.14 3.53
CA SER A 251 -10.25 2.72 3.12
C SER A 251 -11.09 3.90 2.63
N VAL A 252 -11.06 5.04 3.34
CA VAL A 252 -11.84 6.22 2.97
C VAL A 252 -11.28 6.90 1.72
N ILE A 253 -9.95 6.93 1.54
CA ILE A 253 -9.34 7.41 0.29
C ILE A 253 -9.76 6.52 -0.89
N GLY A 254 -9.80 5.20 -0.69
CA GLY A 254 -10.29 4.27 -1.69
C GLY A 254 -11.75 4.57 -2.10
N LEU A 255 -12.61 4.83 -1.13
CA LEU A 255 -14.00 5.21 -1.38
C LEU A 255 -14.12 6.56 -2.13
N ALA A 256 -13.31 7.55 -1.76
CA ALA A 256 -13.27 8.84 -2.45
C ALA A 256 -12.83 8.69 -3.93
N ASN A 257 -11.92 7.77 -4.22
CA ASN A 257 -11.52 7.46 -5.59
C ASN A 257 -12.66 6.78 -6.39
N VAL A 258 -13.51 5.96 -5.76
CA VAL A 258 -14.71 5.40 -6.41
C VAL A 258 -15.70 6.51 -6.78
N ILE A 259 -15.91 7.49 -5.90
CA ILE A 259 -16.78 8.65 -6.19
C ILE A 259 -16.23 9.47 -7.36
N LEU A 260 -14.92 9.70 -7.39
CA LEU A 260 -14.26 10.41 -8.48
C LEU A 260 -14.42 9.63 -9.80
N GLN A 261 -14.18 8.31 -9.78
CA GLN A 261 -14.36 7.45 -10.94
C GLN A 261 -15.81 7.51 -11.48
N SER A 262 -16.80 7.51 -10.58
CA SER A 262 -18.21 7.64 -10.95
C SER A 262 -18.49 8.94 -11.70
N ASN A 263 -17.89 10.06 -11.28
CA ASN A 263 -18.01 11.34 -11.99
C ASN A 263 -17.33 11.31 -13.36
N ILE A 264 -16.15 10.67 -13.49
CA ILE A 264 -15.49 10.51 -14.80
C ILE A 264 -16.34 9.64 -15.74
N ASN A 265 -16.98 8.60 -15.20
CA ASN A 265 -17.84 7.71 -15.98
C ASN A 265 -19.01 8.46 -16.66
N SER A 266 -19.49 9.58 -16.09
CA SER A 266 -20.55 10.40 -16.68
C SER A 266 -20.15 11.06 -18.00
N PHE A 267 -18.85 11.16 -18.30
CA PHE A 267 -18.31 11.69 -19.56
C PHE A 267 -18.18 10.65 -20.69
N GLY A 268 -18.58 9.40 -20.40
CA GLY A 268 -18.66 8.34 -21.39
C GLY A 268 -17.42 7.46 -21.52
N LYS A 269 -17.50 6.50 -22.44
CA LYS A 269 -16.51 5.40 -22.57
C LYS A 269 -15.08 5.86 -22.85
N LEU A 270 -14.91 6.90 -23.66
CA LEU A 270 -13.57 7.43 -23.99
C LEU A 270 -12.89 8.07 -22.78
N ALA A 271 -13.65 8.81 -21.95
CA ALA A 271 -13.14 9.38 -20.71
C ALA A 271 -12.75 8.30 -19.69
N MET A 272 -13.59 7.26 -19.56
CA MET A 272 -13.29 6.10 -18.72
C MET A 272 -11.98 5.41 -19.15
N ALA A 273 -11.80 5.20 -20.45
CA ALA A 273 -10.61 4.57 -21.00
C ALA A 273 -9.36 5.44 -20.78
N GLY A 274 -9.46 6.75 -21.00
CA GLY A 274 -8.37 7.71 -20.76
C GLY A 274 -7.93 7.76 -19.29
N TYR A 275 -8.90 7.81 -18.39
CA TYR A 275 -8.65 7.73 -16.95
C TYR A 275 -8.02 6.39 -16.56
N GLY A 276 -8.50 5.29 -17.11
CA GLY A 276 -7.93 3.96 -16.85
C GLY A 276 -6.48 3.84 -17.29
N ALA A 277 -6.14 4.35 -18.47
CA ALA A 277 -4.76 4.38 -18.98
C ALA A 277 -3.84 5.23 -18.09
N TYR A 278 -4.31 6.45 -17.72
CA TYR A 278 -3.57 7.31 -16.79
C TYR A 278 -3.37 6.66 -15.42
N SER A 279 -4.41 6.04 -14.85
CA SER A 279 -4.33 5.41 -13.53
C SER A 279 -3.31 4.27 -13.48
N LYS A 280 -3.16 3.50 -14.57
CA LYS A 280 -2.10 2.48 -14.67
C LYS A 280 -0.71 3.12 -14.65
N LEU A 281 -0.53 4.22 -15.39
CA LEU A 281 0.72 4.97 -15.43
C LEU A 281 1.04 5.58 -14.05
N GLU A 282 0.05 6.22 -13.42
CA GLU A 282 0.17 6.80 -12.07
C GLU A 282 0.55 5.73 -11.04
N GLY A 283 -0.02 4.53 -11.14
CA GLY A 283 0.31 3.40 -10.26
C GLY A 283 1.81 3.09 -10.23
N PHE A 284 2.49 3.11 -11.37
CA PHE A 284 3.95 2.94 -11.43
C PHE A 284 4.70 4.17 -10.91
N ALA A 285 4.25 5.37 -11.24
CA ALA A 285 4.87 6.62 -10.80
C ALA A 285 4.81 6.81 -9.26
N PHE A 286 3.82 6.20 -8.60
CA PHE A 286 3.64 6.28 -7.16
C PHE A 286 4.54 5.33 -6.36
N LEU A 287 5.11 4.27 -6.97
CA LEU A 287 5.93 3.28 -6.28
C LEU A 287 7.17 3.86 -5.58
N PRO A 288 7.95 4.77 -6.19
CA PRO A 288 9.07 5.40 -5.52
C PRO A 288 8.64 6.21 -4.28
N ILE A 289 7.53 6.96 -4.38
CA ILE A 289 6.99 7.74 -3.26
C ILE A 289 6.67 6.83 -2.08
N THR A 290 5.91 5.75 -2.30
CA THR A 290 5.54 4.81 -1.24
C THR A 290 6.75 4.11 -0.63
N SER A 291 7.78 3.84 -1.41
CA SER A 291 9.00 3.18 -0.93
C SER A 291 9.79 4.06 0.03
N PHE A 292 9.96 5.35 -0.31
CA PHE A 292 10.58 6.31 0.58
C PHE A 292 9.74 6.60 1.82
N THR A 293 8.42 6.63 1.72
CA THR A 293 7.54 6.81 2.89
C THR A 293 7.65 5.66 3.89
N MET A 294 7.77 4.42 3.41
CA MET A 294 8.03 3.27 4.29
C MET A 294 9.40 3.38 4.99
N ALA A 295 10.44 3.78 4.25
CA ALA A 295 11.77 4.00 4.81
C ALA A 295 11.75 5.10 5.89
N LEU A 296 11.05 6.22 5.63
CA LEU A 296 10.92 7.32 6.59
C LEU A 296 10.16 6.91 7.85
N THR A 297 9.09 6.14 7.73
CA THR A 297 8.32 5.66 8.88
C THR A 297 9.21 4.81 9.80
N THR A 298 9.93 3.84 9.23
CA THR A 298 10.83 2.97 10.00
C THR A 298 12.02 3.73 10.60
N TYR A 299 12.66 4.58 9.78
CA TYR A 299 13.80 5.40 10.23
C TYR A 299 13.40 6.34 11.37
N THR A 300 12.29 7.04 11.23
CA THR A 300 11.79 7.96 12.27
C THR A 300 11.44 7.19 13.54
N GLY A 301 10.70 6.07 13.42
CA GLY A 301 10.32 5.24 14.56
C GLY A 301 11.52 4.73 15.36
N GLN A 302 12.55 4.20 14.68
CA GLN A 302 13.76 3.71 15.35
C GLN A 302 14.57 4.84 16.00
N ASN A 303 14.79 5.96 15.32
CA ASN A 303 15.60 7.05 15.86
C ASN A 303 14.90 7.78 17.03
N LEU A 304 13.56 7.95 16.97
CA LEU A 304 12.80 8.50 18.09
C LEU A 304 12.72 7.50 19.26
N GLY A 305 12.63 6.21 18.99
CA GLY A 305 12.74 5.18 20.02
C GLY A 305 14.09 5.20 20.75
N ALA A 306 15.17 5.47 20.02
CA ALA A 306 16.51 5.65 20.56
C ALA A 306 16.79 7.03 21.15
N MET A 307 15.80 7.93 21.24
CA MET A 307 15.90 9.33 21.68
C MET A 307 16.91 10.16 20.86
N GLN A 308 17.19 9.75 19.62
CA GLN A 308 18.11 10.45 18.71
C GLN A 308 17.40 11.51 17.88
N TYR A 309 16.90 12.55 18.53
CA TYR A 309 16.02 13.57 17.94
C TYR A 309 16.66 14.33 16.77
N ASP A 310 17.91 14.78 16.90
CA ASP A 310 18.61 15.49 15.83
C ASP A 310 18.84 14.62 14.61
N ARG A 311 19.07 13.33 14.84
CA ARG A 311 19.24 12.36 13.77
C ARG A 311 17.91 12.09 13.08
N ALA A 312 16.82 11.97 13.84
CA ALA A 312 15.46 11.87 13.27
C ALA A 312 15.12 13.06 12.39
N LYS A 313 15.41 14.30 12.83
CA LYS A 313 15.22 15.53 12.05
C LYS A 313 16.02 15.53 10.75
N LYS A 314 17.32 15.19 10.82
CA LYS A 314 18.21 15.14 9.64
C LYS A 314 17.72 14.14 8.62
N GLY A 315 17.33 12.92 9.05
CA GLY A 315 16.81 11.91 8.15
C GLY A 315 15.44 12.26 7.57
N ALA A 316 14.54 12.84 8.38
CA ALA A 316 13.25 13.32 7.90
C ALA A 316 13.41 14.40 6.81
N ARG A 317 14.25 15.41 7.04
CA ARG A 317 14.53 16.46 6.03
C ARG A 317 15.10 15.87 4.73
N PHE A 318 16.09 14.98 4.84
CA PHE A 318 16.68 14.31 3.69
C PHE A 318 15.62 13.50 2.93
N GLY A 319 14.86 12.65 3.62
CA GLY A 319 13.88 11.79 2.97
C GLY A 319 12.72 12.56 2.35
N ILE A 320 12.26 13.66 2.98
CA ILE A 320 11.25 14.57 2.39
C ILE A 320 11.81 15.18 1.10
N LEU A 321 13.03 15.74 1.13
CA LEU A 321 13.64 16.38 -0.04
C LEU A 321 13.81 15.38 -1.20
N VAL A 322 14.34 14.20 -0.93
CA VAL A 322 14.53 13.18 -1.98
C VAL A 322 13.19 12.71 -2.54
N SER A 323 12.17 12.53 -1.70
CA SER A 323 10.83 12.14 -2.15
C SER A 323 10.24 13.18 -3.08
N ILE A 324 10.34 14.47 -2.74
CA ILE A 324 9.89 15.59 -3.58
C ILE A 324 10.64 15.61 -4.92
N THR A 325 11.97 15.60 -4.86
CA THR A 325 12.82 15.69 -6.06
C THR A 325 12.56 14.51 -7.01
N LEU A 326 12.50 13.29 -6.48
CA LEU A 326 12.26 12.10 -7.29
C LEU A 326 10.86 12.10 -7.90
N ALA A 327 9.85 12.48 -7.12
CA ALA A 327 8.47 12.57 -7.60
C ALA A 327 8.32 13.64 -8.69
N GLU A 328 8.97 14.78 -8.54
CA GLU A 328 8.92 15.86 -9.54
C GLU A 328 9.68 15.47 -10.82
N LEU A 329 10.82 14.80 -10.72
CA LEU A 329 11.53 14.27 -11.90
C LEU A 329 10.64 13.28 -12.68
N ILE A 330 9.93 12.41 -11.99
CA ILE A 330 8.95 11.50 -12.61
C ILE A 330 7.79 12.31 -13.20
N GLY A 331 7.28 13.31 -12.48
CA GLY A 331 6.21 14.20 -12.94
C GLY A 331 6.58 14.95 -14.23
N VAL A 332 7.77 15.53 -14.28
CA VAL A 332 8.30 16.18 -15.50
C VAL A 332 8.41 15.20 -16.65
N GLY A 333 8.94 14.00 -16.39
CA GLY A 333 8.99 12.92 -17.38
C GLY A 333 7.61 12.55 -17.91
N MET A 334 6.63 12.40 -17.01
CA MET A 334 5.24 12.12 -17.39
C MET A 334 4.60 13.27 -18.16
N TYR A 335 4.88 14.52 -17.81
CA TYR A 335 4.38 15.70 -18.53
C TYR A 335 4.89 15.75 -19.97
N VAL A 336 6.20 15.55 -20.15
CA VAL A 336 6.86 15.62 -21.47
C VAL A 336 6.45 14.46 -22.35
N PHE A 337 6.49 13.24 -21.81
CA PHE A 337 6.22 11.99 -22.57
C PHE A 337 4.79 11.47 -22.41
N ALA A 338 3.83 12.30 -21.94
CA ALA A 338 2.46 11.86 -21.67
C ALA A 338 1.80 11.15 -22.87
N PRO A 339 1.83 11.68 -24.11
CA PRO A 339 1.20 10.97 -25.24
C PRO A 339 1.80 9.60 -25.50
N GLN A 340 3.13 9.48 -25.45
CA GLN A 340 3.85 8.23 -25.68
C GLN A 340 3.58 7.20 -24.58
N LEU A 341 3.56 7.65 -23.32
CA LEU A 341 3.31 6.80 -22.17
C LEU A 341 1.86 6.29 -22.14
N ILE A 342 0.89 7.14 -22.47
CA ILE A 342 -0.52 6.74 -22.56
C ILE A 342 -0.74 5.80 -23.75
N SER A 343 -0.07 6.04 -24.89
CA SER A 343 -0.19 5.18 -26.09
C SER A 343 0.27 3.73 -25.87
N ILE A 344 1.06 3.46 -24.83
CA ILE A 344 1.42 2.08 -24.43
C ILE A 344 0.16 1.27 -24.06
N PHE A 345 -0.86 1.91 -23.50
CA PHE A 345 -2.07 1.26 -22.98
C PHE A 345 -3.23 1.26 -23.97
N THR A 346 -3.21 2.11 -24.99
CA THR A 346 -4.31 2.23 -25.96
C THR A 346 -3.82 2.80 -27.29
N PRO A 347 -4.31 2.29 -28.43
CA PRO A 347 -4.01 2.87 -29.73
C PRO A 347 -4.98 3.98 -30.14
N THR A 348 -6.07 4.23 -29.38
CA THR A 348 -7.15 5.14 -29.76
C THR A 348 -6.76 6.60 -29.54
N PRO A 349 -6.69 7.46 -30.58
CA PRO A 349 -6.19 8.84 -30.45
C PRO A 349 -6.96 9.70 -29.45
N GLU A 350 -8.29 9.57 -29.39
CA GLU A 350 -9.15 10.33 -28.49
C GLU A 350 -8.89 9.95 -27.02
N VAL A 351 -8.66 8.67 -26.76
CA VAL A 351 -8.30 8.16 -25.43
C VAL A 351 -6.91 8.65 -25.01
N ILE A 352 -5.96 8.66 -25.96
CA ILE A 352 -4.62 9.20 -25.73
C ILE A 352 -4.70 10.69 -25.40
N ALA A 353 -5.54 11.45 -26.11
CA ALA A 353 -5.70 12.90 -25.86
C ALA A 353 -6.23 13.16 -24.43
N LEU A 354 -7.28 12.44 -24.00
CA LEU A 354 -7.87 12.59 -22.68
C LEU A 354 -6.91 12.16 -21.55
N GLY A 355 -6.24 11.02 -21.70
CA GLY A 355 -5.23 10.57 -20.74
C GLY A 355 -4.02 11.51 -20.66
N THR A 356 -3.60 12.08 -21.79
CA THR A 356 -2.54 13.10 -21.87
C THR A 356 -2.95 14.39 -21.19
N GLN A 357 -4.16 14.86 -21.40
CA GLN A 357 -4.70 16.05 -20.74
C GLN A 357 -4.68 15.85 -19.21
N GLN A 358 -5.14 14.72 -18.71
CA GLN A 358 -5.09 14.39 -17.29
C GLN A 358 -3.65 14.35 -16.77
N ALA A 359 -2.76 13.61 -17.44
CA ALA A 359 -1.36 13.50 -17.05
C ALA A 359 -0.69 14.86 -16.97
N ARG A 360 -0.86 15.74 -17.97
CA ARG A 360 -0.28 17.08 -17.98
C ARG A 360 -0.88 18.00 -16.93
N THR A 361 -2.14 17.85 -16.58
CA THR A 361 -2.78 18.64 -15.52
C THR A 361 -2.22 18.28 -14.14
N ILE A 362 -1.89 17.02 -13.90
CA ILE A 362 -1.56 16.52 -12.56
C ILE A 362 -0.05 16.40 -12.33
N ALA A 363 0.72 16.02 -13.35
CA ALA A 363 2.09 15.55 -13.21
C ALA A 363 3.06 16.53 -12.53
N LEU A 364 2.97 17.82 -12.84
CA LEU A 364 3.83 18.87 -12.25
C LEU A 364 3.50 19.16 -10.76
N PHE A 365 2.49 18.54 -10.20
CA PHE A 365 2.12 18.65 -8.79
C PHE A 365 2.51 17.41 -7.97
N TYR A 366 3.26 16.47 -8.55
CA TYR A 366 3.72 15.28 -7.84
C TYR A 366 4.66 15.61 -6.68
N CYS A 367 5.37 16.73 -6.70
CA CYS A 367 6.13 17.23 -5.56
C CYS A 367 5.24 17.45 -4.32
N LEU A 368 4.02 17.99 -4.49
CA LEU A 368 3.07 18.21 -3.40
C LEU A 368 2.49 16.90 -2.86
N LEU A 369 2.19 15.96 -3.77
CA LEU A 369 1.79 14.60 -3.41
C LEU A 369 2.87 13.94 -2.53
N ALA A 370 4.11 13.96 -3.02
CA ALA A 370 5.25 13.35 -2.33
C ALA A 370 5.54 14.04 -0.99
N TYR A 371 5.45 15.36 -0.92
CA TYR A 371 5.60 16.11 0.32
C TYR A 371 4.57 15.69 1.37
N SER A 372 3.29 15.66 0.99
CA SER A 372 2.20 15.24 1.88
C SER A 372 2.41 13.81 2.41
N HIS A 373 2.79 12.87 1.54
CA HIS A 373 3.08 11.50 1.92
C HIS A 373 4.32 11.36 2.80
N ALA A 374 5.39 12.09 2.50
CA ALA A 374 6.63 12.04 3.26
C ALA A 374 6.43 12.60 4.69
N VAL A 375 5.78 13.75 4.84
CA VAL A 375 5.47 14.30 6.17
C VAL A 375 4.50 13.41 6.93
N ALA A 376 3.46 12.88 6.26
CA ALA A 376 2.54 11.91 6.86
C ALA A 376 3.28 10.68 7.41
N SER A 377 4.30 10.18 6.70
CA SER A 377 5.07 9.02 7.14
C SER A 377 6.00 9.34 8.31
N VAL A 378 6.58 10.54 8.37
CA VAL A 378 7.30 11.03 9.55
C VAL A 378 6.37 11.10 10.76
N CYS A 379 5.16 11.66 10.61
CA CYS A 379 4.16 11.71 11.67
C CYS A 379 3.76 10.30 12.16
N ARG A 380 3.54 9.35 11.24
CA ARG A 380 3.25 7.95 11.61
C ARG A 380 4.41 7.31 12.35
N GLY A 381 5.64 7.49 11.86
CA GLY A 381 6.85 7.00 12.52
C GLY A 381 7.06 7.60 13.91
N ALA A 382 6.57 8.81 14.14
CA ALA A 382 6.56 9.49 15.45
C ALA A 382 5.36 9.09 16.34
N GLY A 383 4.55 8.11 15.93
CA GLY A 383 3.39 7.67 16.72
C GLY A 383 2.17 8.59 16.63
N LYS A 384 2.19 9.61 15.78
CA LYS A 384 1.08 10.59 15.62
C LYS A 384 0.23 10.26 14.38
N ALA A 385 -0.27 9.01 14.28
CA ALA A 385 -1.00 8.51 13.11
C ALA A 385 -2.37 9.19 12.89
N PHE A 386 -2.99 9.75 13.92
CA PHE A 386 -4.25 10.51 13.79
C PHE A 386 -4.10 11.78 12.94
N VAL A 387 -2.94 12.44 13.01
CA VAL A 387 -2.70 13.68 12.27
C VAL A 387 -2.78 13.48 10.76
N PRO A 388 -2.00 12.56 10.14
CA PRO A 388 -2.12 12.32 8.72
C PRO A 388 -3.50 11.81 8.31
N MET A 389 -4.16 10.97 9.13
CA MET A 389 -5.52 10.55 8.88
C MET A 389 -6.46 11.76 8.77
N THR A 390 -6.48 12.63 9.77
CA THR A 390 -7.39 13.79 9.79
C THR A 390 -7.13 14.74 8.62
N ILE A 391 -5.87 15.08 8.34
CA ILE A 391 -5.52 15.97 7.25
C ILE A 391 -5.94 15.39 5.90
N MET A 392 -5.63 14.12 5.64
CA MET A 392 -5.95 13.49 4.36
C MET A 392 -7.45 13.27 4.20
N LEU A 393 -8.18 12.87 5.25
CA LEU A 393 -9.64 12.75 5.18
C LEU A 393 -10.31 14.10 4.91
N ALA A 394 -9.85 15.17 5.55
CA ALA A 394 -10.40 16.50 5.31
C ALA A 394 -10.11 17.01 3.89
N THR A 395 -8.87 16.81 3.39
CA THR A 395 -8.46 17.40 2.12
C THR A 395 -8.68 16.48 0.92
N TRP A 396 -8.28 15.21 1.00
CA TRP A 396 -8.34 14.28 -0.15
C TRP A 396 -9.69 13.60 -0.30
N CYS A 397 -10.52 13.61 0.75
CA CYS A 397 -11.87 13.07 0.68
C CYS A 397 -12.90 14.20 0.74
N ALA A 398 -13.10 14.85 1.89
CA ALA A 398 -14.16 15.84 2.05
C ALA A 398 -14.03 17.02 1.08
N LEU A 399 -12.88 17.72 1.05
CA LEU A 399 -12.67 18.85 0.14
C LEU A 399 -12.76 18.42 -1.32
N ARG A 400 -12.21 17.25 -1.70
CA ARG A 400 -12.27 16.74 -3.09
C ARG A 400 -13.71 16.49 -3.52
N ILE A 401 -14.50 15.81 -2.68
CA ILE A 401 -15.91 15.52 -2.99
C ILE A 401 -16.71 16.81 -3.11
N VAL A 402 -16.56 17.74 -2.16
CA VAL A 402 -17.23 19.05 -2.21
C VAL A 402 -16.85 19.82 -3.47
N TYR A 403 -15.55 19.88 -3.79
CA TYR A 403 -15.07 20.55 -5.01
C TYR A 403 -15.69 19.93 -6.28
N ILE A 404 -15.56 18.62 -6.46
CA ILE A 404 -16.07 17.93 -7.66
C ILE A 404 -17.58 18.13 -7.77
N THR A 405 -18.34 17.92 -6.69
CA THR A 405 -19.80 18.09 -6.70
C THR A 405 -20.20 19.51 -7.07
N THR A 406 -19.55 20.52 -6.46
CA THR A 406 -19.85 21.92 -6.75
C THR A 406 -19.50 22.29 -8.19
N VAL A 407 -18.31 21.93 -8.66
CA VAL A 407 -17.84 22.30 -10.00
C VAL A 407 -18.66 21.61 -11.10
N MET A 408 -19.04 20.34 -10.89
CA MET A 408 -19.88 19.62 -11.87
C MET A 408 -21.29 20.19 -12.00
N HIS A 409 -21.81 20.88 -10.98
CA HIS A 409 -23.07 21.60 -11.08
C HIS A 409 -22.96 22.93 -11.84
N ILE A 410 -21.78 23.57 -11.84
CA ILE A 410 -21.55 24.86 -12.47
C ILE A 410 -21.01 24.70 -13.90
N VAL A 411 -20.00 23.83 -14.07
CA VAL A 411 -19.29 23.62 -15.32
C VAL A 411 -19.09 22.12 -15.55
N HIS A 412 -19.83 21.56 -16.50
CA HIS A 412 -19.77 20.14 -16.82
C HIS A 412 -18.63 19.82 -17.80
N GLU A 413 -17.39 19.99 -17.35
CA GLU A 413 -16.17 19.70 -18.13
C GLU A 413 -15.19 18.82 -17.33
N ILE A 414 -14.66 17.79 -17.97
CA ILE A 414 -13.81 16.77 -17.35
C ILE A 414 -12.49 17.36 -16.79
N GLN A 415 -12.00 18.42 -17.41
CA GLN A 415 -10.75 19.08 -17.00
C GLN A 415 -10.80 19.55 -15.55
N TYR A 416 -11.93 20.04 -15.09
CA TYR A 416 -12.09 20.48 -13.72
C TYR A 416 -12.03 19.33 -12.69
N ILE A 417 -12.43 18.11 -13.09
CA ILE A 417 -12.22 16.93 -12.24
C ILE A 417 -10.73 16.65 -12.06
N TYR A 418 -9.92 16.81 -13.11
CA TYR A 418 -8.47 16.61 -13.02
C TYR A 418 -7.81 17.62 -12.06
N TRP A 419 -8.29 18.87 -12.02
CA TRP A 419 -7.80 19.89 -11.10
C TRP A 419 -8.09 19.62 -9.63
N ALA A 420 -8.99 18.69 -9.32
CA ALA A 420 -9.24 18.25 -7.95
C ALA A 420 -7.98 17.70 -7.25
N TYR A 421 -7.08 17.05 -8.01
CA TYR A 421 -5.83 16.51 -7.47
C TYR A 421 -4.85 17.59 -7.06
N PRO A 422 -4.42 18.51 -7.96
CA PRO A 422 -3.54 19.63 -7.59
C PRO A 422 -4.09 20.46 -6.43
N LEU A 423 -5.38 20.77 -6.44
CA LEU A 423 -6.02 21.54 -5.39
C LEU A 423 -5.90 20.86 -4.02
N THR A 424 -6.31 19.61 -3.94
CA THR A 424 -6.31 18.86 -2.66
C THR A 424 -4.90 18.59 -2.15
N TRP A 425 -3.95 18.33 -3.04
CA TRP A 425 -2.54 18.16 -2.68
C TRP A 425 -1.91 19.47 -2.21
N SER A 426 -2.25 20.61 -2.84
CA SER A 426 -1.78 21.92 -2.41
C SER A 426 -2.26 22.25 -1.00
N VAL A 427 -3.56 22.09 -0.74
CA VAL A 427 -4.13 22.37 0.59
C VAL A 427 -3.53 21.44 1.64
N SER A 428 -3.43 20.14 1.38
CA SER A 428 -2.81 19.20 2.32
C SER A 428 -1.34 19.53 2.58
N SER A 429 -0.58 19.90 1.55
CA SER A 429 0.82 20.26 1.70
C SER A 429 1.03 21.51 2.56
N VAL A 430 0.17 22.52 2.43
CA VAL A 430 0.21 23.72 3.28
C VAL A 430 -0.08 23.34 4.74
N ILE A 431 -1.11 22.53 4.98
CA ILE A 431 -1.45 22.09 6.35
C ILE A 431 -0.30 21.27 6.95
N TYR A 432 0.27 20.33 6.18
CA TYR A 432 1.43 19.55 6.62
C TYR A 432 2.66 20.41 6.87
N PHE A 433 2.90 21.43 6.04
CA PHE A 433 4.00 22.36 6.25
C PHE A 433 3.87 23.11 7.59
N ILE A 434 2.69 23.65 7.87
CA ILE A 434 2.40 24.34 9.13
C ILE A 434 2.56 23.38 10.31
N TYR A 435 1.98 22.18 10.20
CA TYR A 435 2.07 21.17 11.25
C TYR A 435 3.53 20.75 11.52
N TYR A 436 4.27 20.42 10.48
CA TYR A 436 5.66 19.93 10.61
C TYR A 436 6.58 20.94 11.28
N HIS A 437 6.39 22.24 11.03
CA HIS A 437 7.24 23.30 11.57
C HIS A 437 6.78 23.83 12.94
N ARG A 438 5.48 23.74 13.24
CA ARG A 438 4.92 24.30 14.50
C ARG A 438 4.63 23.26 15.55
N SER A 439 4.46 22.00 15.19
CA SER A 439 4.16 20.95 16.16
C SER A 439 5.43 20.30 16.70
N ASP A 440 5.33 19.84 17.93
CA ASP A 440 6.33 18.97 18.53
C ASP A 440 6.05 17.52 18.17
N TRP A 441 6.41 17.14 16.91
CA TRP A 441 6.26 15.77 16.46
C TRP A 441 7.36 14.85 16.99
N ILE A 442 8.50 15.41 17.42
CA ILE A 442 9.70 14.67 17.80
C ILE A 442 9.49 13.94 19.12
N HIS A 443 8.80 14.57 20.09
CA HIS A 443 8.49 13.98 21.39
C HIS A 443 7.15 13.21 21.35
N GLY A 444 6.76 12.67 20.18
CA GLY A 444 5.48 11.97 20.01
C GLY A 444 5.34 10.69 20.83
N PHE A 445 6.45 10.12 21.28
CA PHE A 445 6.46 8.95 22.15
C PHE A 445 6.58 9.30 23.64
N GLU A 446 6.98 10.52 23.99
CA GLU A 446 7.14 10.96 25.39
C GLU A 446 5.82 11.45 26.01
N ALA A 447 4.90 11.94 25.19
CA ALA A 447 3.62 12.43 25.67
C ALA A 447 2.70 11.27 26.06
N LYS A 448 2.67 10.94 27.33
CA LYS A 448 1.72 10.20 28.17
C LYS A 448 2.30 8.96 28.85
N GLU A 449 3.24 9.17 29.75
CA GLU A 449 3.29 8.45 31.01
C GLU A 449 2.61 9.35 32.06
N HIS A 450 1.29 9.50 31.92
CA HIS A 450 0.40 10.03 32.97
C HIS A 450 -0.85 9.17 33.05
#